data_275555f0abdda68ae7780784c3f95f9d
#
_entry.id   275555f0abdda68ae7780784c3f95f9d
#
_cell.length_a   1.000
_cell.length_b   1.000
_cell.length_c   1.000
_cell.angle_alpha   90.00
_cell.angle_beta   90.00
_cell.angle_gamma   90.00
#
_symmetry.space_group_name_H-M   'P 1'
#
loop_
_entity.id
_entity.type
_entity.pdbx_description
1 polymer ?
#
loop_
_entity_poly.entity_id
_entity_poly.type
_entity_poly.pdbx_seq_one_letter_code
_entity_poly.pdbx_strand_id
1 'polypeptide(L)'
;MSLTSQLAALANRVATEIKTLVRPEHPGIARAWVTFGYIGGAIQIGASHNVSAVTRLATGRYRVSFAAPFVDADYCWLAFARSSANTGTVRSALARSTSDTKTASYVDVACATGNSSFADTTEMNLVVYR
;
A
#
# COMPACT_ATOMS: atom_id res chain seq x y z
N MET A 1 -40.91 -4.36 -27.89
CA MET A 1 -39.51 -4.76 -27.61
C MET A 1 -39.53 -6.17 -27.05
N SER A 2 -38.71 -7.05 -27.57
CA SER A 2 -38.64 -8.43 -27.11
C SER A 2 -37.98 -8.51 -25.72
N LEU A 3 -38.22 -9.58 -25.00
CA LEU A 3 -37.56 -9.86 -23.72
C LEU A 3 -36.02 -9.89 -23.89
N THR A 4 -35.52 -10.49 -24.97
CA THR A 4 -34.09 -10.54 -25.29
C THR A 4 -33.49 -9.13 -25.40
N SER A 5 -34.17 -8.22 -26.10
CA SER A 5 -33.72 -6.82 -26.23
C SER A 5 -33.76 -6.06 -24.92
N GLN A 6 -34.75 -6.32 -24.07
CA GLN A 6 -34.86 -5.71 -22.76
C GLN A 6 -33.75 -6.21 -21.81
N LEU A 7 -33.43 -7.50 -21.84
CA LEU A 7 -32.34 -8.08 -21.04
C LEU A 7 -30.98 -7.55 -21.52
N ALA A 8 -30.75 -7.43 -22.80
CA ALA A 8 -29.52 -6.86 -23.36
C ALA A 8 -29.35 -5.38 -22.93
N ALA A 9 -30.42 -4.59 -23.00
CA ALA A 9 -30.40 -3.20 -22.54
C ALA A 9 -30.10 -3.06 -21.05
N LEU A 10 -30.72 -3.92 -20.23
CA LEU A 10 -30.47 -3.97 -18.78
C LEU A 10 -29.01 -4.35 -18.49
N ALA A 11 -28.48 -5.39 -19.13
CA ALA A 11 -27.10 -5.82 -18.94
C ALA A 11 -26.11 -4.72 -19.31
N ASN A 12 -26.32 -4.02 -20.44
CA ASN A 12 -25.50 -2.90 -20.84
C ASN A 12 -25.55 -1.73 -19.86
N ARG A 13 -26.72 -1.42 -19.34
CA ARG A 13 -26.91 -0.38 -18.33
C ARG A 13 -26.18 -0.72 -17.03
N VAL A 14 -26.34 -1.92 -16.52
CA VAL A 14 -25.65 -2.40 -15.32
C VAL A 14 -24.13 -2.35 -15.51
N ALA A 15 -23.61 -2.83 -16.64
CA ALA A 15 -22.19 -2.78 -16.95
C ALA A 15 -21.65 -1.33 -17.00
N THR A 16 -22.42 -0.40 -17.58
CA THR A 16 -22.05 1.02 -17.65
C THR A 16 -22.05 1.66 -16.25
N GLU A 17 -23.05 1.40 -15.44
CA GLU A 17 -23.14 1.92 -14.09
C GLU A 17 -22.01 1.37 -13.21
N ILE A 18 -21.70 0.09 -13.28
CA ILE A 18 -20.56 -0.51 -12.56
C ILE A 18 -19.25 0.15 -12.98
N LYS A 19 -18.98 0.30 -14.29
CA LYS A 19 -17.78 0.98 -14.77
C LYS A 19 -17.69 2.44 -14.32
N THR A 20 -18.82 3.10 -14.14
CA THR A 20 -18.87 4.48 -13.68
C THR A 20 -18.63 4.60 -12.19
N LEU A 21 -19.15 3.66 -11.40
CA LEU A 21 -19.05 3.67 -9.92
C LEU A 21 -17.75 3.06 -9.42
N VAL A 22 -17.27 2.00 -10.08
CA VAL A 22 -16.05 1.27 -9.69
C VAL A 22 -14.95 1.58 -10.69
N ARG A 23 -14.47 2.82 -10.67
CA ARG A 23 -13.30 3.24 -11.49
C ARG A 23 -12.02 3.11 -10.69
N PRO A 24 -10.86 2.93 -11.36
CA PRO A 24 -9.56 2.95 -10.70
C PRO A 24 -9.32 4.22 -9.86
N GLU A 25 -9.96 5.33 -10.25
CA GLU A 25 -9.86 6.63 -9.58
C GLU A 25 -10.88 6.79 -8.44
N HIS A 26 -11.68 5.77 -8.15
CA HIS A 26 -12.65 5.84 -7.04
C HIS A 26 -11.91 6.00 -5.70
N PRO A 27 -12.23 7.02 -4.89
CA PRO A 27 -11.46 7.34 -3.67
C PRO A 27 -11.46 6.22 -2.62
N GLY A 28 -12.39 5.29 -2.69
CA GLY A 28 -12.45 4.12 -1.81
C GLY A 28 -11.64 2.91 -2.28
N ILE A 29 -10.97 2.99 -3.43
CA ILE A 29 -10.16 1.88 -3.96
C ILE A 29 -8.69 2.15 -3.69
N ALA A 30 -8.00 1.18 -3.09
CA ALA A 30 -6.56 1.27 -2.87
C ALA A 30 -5.82 1.36 -4.22
N ARG A 31 -4.98 2.37 -4.37
CA ARG A 31 -4.22 2.65 -5.59
C ARG A 31 -2.85 1.99 -5.59
N ALA A 32 -2.34 1.67 -4.44
CA ALA A 32 -1.14 0.87 -4.25
C ALA A 32 -1.18 0.18 -2.89
N TRP A 33 -0.63 -1.01 -2.81
CA TRP A 33 -0.44 -1.69 -1.54
C TRP A 33 0.67 -2.72 -1.64
N VAL A 34 1.27 -3.04 -0.51
CA VAL A 34 2.31 -4.06 -0.41
C VAL A 34 2.33 -4.67 0.98
N THR A 35 2.58 -5.97 1.04
CA THR A 35 3.00 -6.66 2.26
C THR A 35 4.41 -7.17 2.06
N PHE A 36 5.31 -6.84 2.97
CA PHE A 36 6.72 -7.20 2.89
C PHE A 36 7.35 -7.38 4.27
N GLY A 37 8.53 -7.95 4.30
CA GLY A 37 9.33 -8.07 5.52
C GLY A 37 10.82 -8.04 5.21
N TYR A 38 11.63 -7.80 6.22
CA TYR A 38 13.09 -7.96 6.16
C TYR A 38 13.46 -9.29 6.84
N ILE A 39 13.73 -10.29 6.04
CA ILE A 39 13.90 -11.68 6.50
C ILE A 39 15.17 -12.25 5.88
N GLY A 40 16.04 -12.80 6.73
CA GLY A 40 17.29 -13.41 6.26
C GLY A 40 18.25 -12.41 5.62
N GLY A 41 18.21 -11.14 6.02
CA GLY A 41 19.10 -10.11 5.48
C GLY A 41 18.63 -9.48 4.17
N ALA A 42 17.40 -9.75 3.74
CA ALA A 42 16.84 -9.22 2.49
C ALA A 42 15.38 -8.82 2.62
N ILE A 43 14.94 -7.88 1.79
CA ILE A 43 13.52 -7.57 1.62
C ILE A 43 12.84 -8.72 0.90
N GLN A 44 11.74 -9.20 1.47
CA GLN A 44 10.87 -10.19 0.85
C GLN A 44 9.47 -9.61 0.71
N ILE A 45 8.98 -9.52 -0.52
CA ILE A 45 7.64 -9.05 -0.83
C ILE A 45 6.72 -10.27 -0.92
N GLY A 46 5.68 -10.29 -0.09
CA GLY A 46 4.66 -11.33 -0.12
C GLY A 46 3.66 -11.13 -1.25
N ALA A 47 3.09 -9.93 -1.31
CA ALA A 47 2.14 -9.54 -2.36
C ALA A 47 2.14 -8.01 -2.51
N SER A 48 1.78 -7.53 -3.69
CA SER A 48 1.75 -6.09 -3.96
C SER A 48 0.85 -5.74 -5.13
N HIS A 49 0.44 -4.47 -5.16
CA HIS A 49 -0.23 -3.86 -6.30
C HIS A 49 0.33 -2.46 -6.51
N ASN A 50 0.69 -2.11 -7.74
CA ASN A 50 1.30 -0.84 -8.13
C ASN A 50 2.56 -0.49 -7.32
N VAL A 51 3.35 -1.48 -6.96
CA VAL A 51 4.64 -1.32 -6.28
C VAL A 51 5.72 -1.97 -7.14
N SER A 52 6.74 -1.21 -7.49
CA SER A 52 7.87 -1.68 -8.30
C SER A 52 9.00 -2.26 -7.45
N ALA A 53 9.22 -1.70 -6.27
CA ALA A 53 10.29 -2.14 -5.37
C ALA A 53 10.03 -1.69 -3.93
N VAL A 54 10.60 -2.44 -2.99
CA VAL A 54 10.77 -2.02 -1.60
C VAL A 54 12.26 -2.04 -1.31
N THR A 55 12.80 -0.92 -0.84
CA THR A 55 14.23 -0.76 -0.54
C THR A 55 14.41 -0.50 0.96
N ARG A 56 15.31 -1.23 1.59
CA ARG A 56 15.72 -0.94 2.96
C ARG A 56 16.75 0.19 2.94
N LEU A 57 16.41 1.32 3.53
CA LEU A 57 17.29 2.49 3.62
C LEU A 57 18.25 2.40 4.81
N ALA A 58 17.77 1.85 5.91
CA ALA A 58 18.50 1.63 7.15
C ALA A 58 17.71 0.64 8.02
N THR A 59 18.20 0.32 9.20
CA THR A 59 17.46 -0.51 10.16
C THR A 59 16.08 0.06 10.44
N GLY A 60 15.05 -0.73 10.17
CA GLY A 60 13.65 -0.35 10.35
C GLY A 60 13.18 0.79 9.47
N ARG A 61 13.86 1.08 8.36
CA ARG A 61 13.48 2.16 7.45
C ARG A 61 13.42 1.66 6.02
N TYR A 62 12.31 1.91 5.37
CA TYR A 62 12.03 1.33 4.06
C TYR A 62 11.45 2.39 3.13
N ARG A 63 11.76 2.26 1.84
CA ARG A 63 11.15 3.02 0.75
C ARG A 63 10.31 2.08 -0.09
N VAL A 64 9.04 2.42 -0.26
CA VAL A 64 8.12 1.74 -1.17
C VAL A 64 7.99 2.59 -2.43
N SER A 65 8.48 2.09 -3.54
CA SER A 65 8.44 2.76 -4.84
C SER A 65 7.26 2.27 -5.67
N PHE A 66 6.52 3.19 -6.27
CA PHE A 66 5.35 2.86 -7.08
C PHE A 66 5.75 2.50 -8.51
N ALA A 67 5.05 1.52 -9.11
CA ALA A 67 5.25 1.15 -10.50
C ALA A 67 4.70 2.22 -11.46
N ALA A 68 3.51 2.72 -11.18
CA ALA A 68 2.94 3.90 -11.82
C ALA A 68 2.84 5.03 -10.79
N PRO A 69 3.57 6.13 -10.99
CA PRO A 69 3.53 7.27 -10.06
C PRO A 69 2.13 7.86 -9.92
N PHE A 70 1.85 8.43 -8.76
CA PHE A 70 0.65 9.25 -8.56
C PHE A 70 0.82 10.62 -9.26
N VAL A 71 -0.28 11.35 -9.38
CA VAL A 71 -0.27 12.70 -9.98
C VAL A 71 0.50 13.70 -9.11
N ASP A 72 0.50 13.50 -7.81
CA ASP A 72 1.18 14.32 -6.81
C ASP A 72 1.46 13.50 -5.53
N ALA A 73 1.96 14.15 -4.49
CA ALA A 73 2.22 13.54 -3.19
C ALA A 73 1.04 13.67 -2.20
N ASP A 74 -0.12 14.19 -2.63
CA ASP A 74 -1.28 14.42 -1.77
C ASP A 74 -2.18 13.19 -1.68
N TYR A 75 -1.59 12.04 -1.45
CA TYR A 75 -2.31 10.79 -1.18
C TYR A 75 -2.33 10.47 0.32
N CYS A 76 -3.36 9.75 0.73
CA CYS A 76 -3.45 9.16 2.06
C CYS A 76 -2.79 7.78 2.07
N TRP A 77 -2.00 7.51 3.08
CA TRP A 77 -1.42 6.17 3.26
C TRP A 77 -1.49 5.72 4.71
N LEU A 78 -1.59 4.42 4.88
CA LEU A 78 -1.61 3.77 6.19
C LEU A 78 -0.60 2.62 6.17
N ALA A 79 0.01 2.37 7.31
CA ALA A 79 0.90 1.23 7.46
C ALA A 79 0.73 0.58 8.82
N PHE A 80 0.97 -0.72 8.86
CA PHE A 80 0.93 -1.54 10.05
C PHE A 80 2.11 -2.49 10.04
N ALA A 81 2.79 -2.61 11.18
CA ALA A 81 3.94 -3.49 11.33
C ALA A 81 3.72 -4.51 12.44
N ARG A 82 4.20 -5.73 12.21
CA ARG A 82 4.33 -6.73 13.26
C ARG A 82 5.57 -7.58 13.04
N SER A 83 6.08 -8.20 14.09
CA SER A 83 7.20 -9.12 13.99
C SER A 83 6.80 -10.51 14.49
N SER A 84 6.97 -11.51 13.65
CA SER A 84 6.79 -12.91 14.03
C SER A 84 7.99 -13.50 14.77
N ALA A 85 9.14 -12.82 14.69
CA ALA A 85 10.38 -13.31 15.28
C ALA A 85 10.50 -13.01 16.79
N ASN A 86 9.62 -12.15 17.33
CA ASN A 86 9.71 -11.75 18.72
C ASN A 86 8.30 -11.61 19.33
N THR A 87 7.90 -12.61 20.07
CA THR A 87 6.62 -12.63 20.76
C THR A 87 6.64 -11.64 21.93
N GLY A 88 5.72 -10.70 21.95
CA GLY A 88 5.58 -9.72 23.03
C GLY A 88 6.24 -8.36 22.75
N THR A 89 7.02 -8.20 21.69
CA THR A 89 7.52 -6.89 21.29
C THR A 89 6.60 -6.21 20.30
N VAL A 90 6.06 -5.08 20.70
CA VAL A 90 5.19 -4.25 19.84
C VAL A 90 6.02 -3.67 18.68
N ARG A 91 5.45 -3.66 17.50
CA ARG A 91 5.97 -2.95 16.32
C ARG A 91 4.99 -1.87 15.92
N SER A 92 5.50 -0.70 15.58
CA SER A 92 4.71 0.41 15.07
C SER A 92 5.27 0.87 13.73
N ALA A 93 4.39 1.07 12.76
CA ALA A 93 4.74 1.76 11.53
C ALA A 93 4.56 3.27 11.74
N LEU A 94 5.50 4.05 11.26
CA LEU A 94 5.53 5.51 11.44
C LEU A 94 6.35 6.18 10.34
N ALA A 95 6.35 7.51 10.33
CA ALA A 95 7.23 8.30 9.49
C ALA A 95 7.73 9.51 10.27
N ARG A 96 9.00 9.90 10.05
CA ARG A 96 9.57 11.09 10.65
C ARG A 96 9.42 12.27 9.72
N SER A 97 9.16 13.44 10.25
CA SER A 97 8.93 14.65 9.47
C SER A 97 10.13 15.12 8.64
N THR A 98 11.34 14.83 9.08
CA THR A 98 12.57 15.37 8.48
C THR A 98 13.35 14.36 7.63
N SER A 99 13.08 13.07 7.77
CA SER A 99 13.93 12.02 7.18
C SER A 99 13.16 10.96 6.39
N ASP A 100 11.87 10.88 6.59
CA ASP A 100 11.00 9.95 5.87
C ASP A 100 10.05 10.78 5.00
N THR A 101 10.19 10.66 3.70
CA THR A 101 9.54 11.51 2.72
C THR A 101 8.51 10.74 1.91
N LYS A 102 7.56 11.46 1.34
CA LYS A 102 6.69 10.93 0.30
C LYS A 102 6.72 11.83 -0.93
N THR A 103 6.64 11.22 -2.08
CA THR A 103 6.57 11.89 -3.38
C THR A 103 5.52 11.20 -4.24
N ALA A 104 5.28 11.70 -5.44
CA ALA A 104 4.42 11.00 -6.40
C ALA A 104 4.92 9.58 -6.73
N SER A 105 6.22 9.31 -6.57
CA SER A 105 6.85 8.06 -7.00
C SER A 105 7.16 7.07 -5.88
N TYR A 106 7.17 7.50 -4.64
CA TYR A 106 7.48 6.64 -3.49
C TYR A 106 6.96 7.20 -2.16
N VAL A 107 6.90 6.33 -1.17
CA VAL A 107 6.68 6.69 0.23
C VAL A 107 7.70 5.98 1.12
N ASP A 108 8.26 6.72 2.07
CA ASP A 108 9.13 6.16 3.10
C ASP A 108 8.32 5.81 4.34
N VAL A 109 8.58 4.64 4.90
CA VAL A 109 7.95 4.15 6.12
C VAL A 109 9.01 3.61 7.07
N ALA A 110 8.84 3.86 8.34
CA ALA A 110 9.72 3.34 9.38
C ALA A 110 8.97 2.34 10.26
N CYS A 111 9.74 1.44 10.88
CA CYS A 111 9.28 0.53 11.91
C CYS A 111 10.05 0.78 13.20
N ALA A 112 9.34 0.93 14.29
CA ALA A 112 9.92 1.10 15.62
C ALA A 112 9.36 0.07 16.61
N THR A 113 10.16 -0.20 17.64
CA THR A 113 9.71 -0.93 18.82
C THR A 113 8.97 -0.02 19.78
N GLY A 114 8.36 -0.58 20.81
CA GLY A 114 7.69 0.17 21.87
C GLY A 114 8.58 1.19 22.60
N ASN A 115 9.90 1.07 22.51
CA ASN A 115 10.87 2.00 23.07
C ASN A 115 11.34 3.08 22.08
N SER A 116 10.62 3.27 20.99
CA SER A 116 10.94 4.25 19.93
C SER A 116 12.26 4.00 19.18
N SER A 117 12.85 2.82 19.33
CA SER A 117 14.04 2.42 18.59
C SER A 117 13.65 1.82 17.25
N PHE A 118 14.34 2.19 16.19
CA PHE A 118 14.11 1.59 14.88
C PHE A 118 14.52 0.11 14.87
N ALA A 119 13.69 -0.72 14.26
CA ALA A 119 13.95 -2.15 14.17
C ALA A 119 13.35 -2.70 12.88
N ASP A 120 14.08 -3.62 12.27
CA ASP A 120 13.53 -4.38 11.14
C ASP A 120 12.37 -5.26 11.58
N THR A 121 11.44 -5.49 10.69
CA THR A 121 10.25 -6.28 10.97
C THR A 121 10.08 -7.38 9.93
N THR A 122 9.47 -8.48 10.34
CA THR A 122 9.17 -9.60 9.45
C THR A 122 7.89 -9.39 8.64
N GLU A 123 7.07 -8.42 9.03
CA GLU A 123 5.85 -8.06 8.28
C GLU A 123 5.57 -6.56 8.41
N MET A 124 5.45 -5.92 7.27
CA MET A 124 4.99 -4.56 7.10
C MET A 124 3.91 -4.56 6.04
N ASN A 125 2.77 -3.96 6.36
CA ASN A 125 1.66 -3.77 5.44
C ASN A 125 1.51 -2.27 5.18
N LEU A 126 1.39 -1.88 3.92
CA LEU A 126 1.21 -0.49 3.52
C LEU A 126 0.15 -0.41 2.44
N VAL A 127 -0.75 0.55 2.57
CA VAL A 127 -1.82 0.81 1.61
C VAL A 127 -1.93 2.30 1.33
N VAL A 128 -2.20 2.66 0.09
CA VAL A 128 -2.27 4.04 -0.40
C VAL A 128 -3.60 4.26 -1.12
N TYR A 129 -4.25 5.36 -0.78
CA TYR A 129 -5.50 5.85 -1.39
C TYR A 129 -5.28 7.24 -2.00
N ARG A 130 -5.87 7.46 -3.20
CA ARG A 130 -5.81 8.76 -3.89
C ARG A 130 -7.06 8.95 -4.76
#